data_8f19bf39bbcd570820ec1a8c5f192ea0
#
_entry.id   8f19bf39bbcd570820ec1a8c5f192ea0
#
_cell.length_a   1.000
_cell.length_b   1.000
_cell.length_c   1.000
_cell.angle_alpha   90.00
_cell.angle_beta   90.00
_cell.angle_gamma   90.00
#
_symmetry.space_group_name_H-M   'P 1'
#
loop_
_entity.id
_entity.type
_entity.pdbx_description
1 polymer ?
#
loop_
_entity_poly.entity_id
_entity_poly.type
_entity_poly.pdbx_seq_one_letter_code
_entity_poly.pdbx_strand_id
1 'polypeptide(L)'
;MGVLVQNTIEATPPTRARRALDVLAFGAIFDAVSRSSASVDVFHAIADTNRRAMLDFLARGEAPVSALVEHAGLSYSAVSQHLAVLLDIGLVRRRQDGRQRLYRLDPKPLREVHEWASHYEKFWRGRLQRLRAVLDEET
;
A
#
# COMPACT_ATOMS: atom_id res chain seq x y z
N MET A 1 20.35 29.03 52.82
CA MET A 1 20.30 29.95 51.67
C MET A 1 20.32 29.13 50.40
N GLY A 2 19.16 28.86 49.87
CA GLY A 2 19.03 28.10 48.63
C GLY A 2 19.00 29.05 47.44
N VAL A 3 19.93 28.89 46.52
CA VAL A 3 19.85 29.49 45.19
C VAL A 3 18.98 28.57 44.35
N LEU A 4 17.73 28.95 44.13
CA LEU A 4 16.86 28.33 43.16
C LEU A 4 17.33 28.74 41.76
N VAL A 5 18.12 27.88 41.13
CA VAL A 5 18.35 27.98 39.68
C VAL A 5 17.09 27.47 38.99
N GLN A 6 16.21 28.39 38.68
CA GLN A 6 15.11 28.10 37.76
C GLN A 6 15.71 27.98 36.35
N ASN A 7 16.01 26.77 35.95
CA ASN A 7 16.25 26.45 34.56
C ASN A 7 14.89 26.45 33.83
N THR A 8 14.40 27.64 33.57
CA THR A 8 13.30 27.82 32.62
C THR A 8 13.89 27.62 31.24
N ILE A 9 13.82 26.40 30.74
CA ILE A 9 14.03 26.16 29.32
C ILE A 9 12.83 26.83 28.62
N GLU A 10 12.99 28.09 28.28
CA GLU A 10 12.09 28.75 27.35
C GLU A 10 12.22 28.01 26.02
N ALA A 11 11.27 27.13 25.76
CA ALA A 11 11.07 26.56 24.45
C ALA A 11 10.69 27.70 23.48
N THR A 12 11.69 28.29 22.85
CA THR A 12 11.48 29.26 21.79
C THR A 12 10.65 28.56 20.69
N PRO A 13 9.45 29.05 20.37
CA PRO A 13 8.66 28.43 19.29
C PRO A 13 9.46 28.49 17.99
N PRO A 14 9.48 27.43 17.21
CA PRO A 14 10.26 27.40 15.99
C PRO A 14 9.79 28.52 15.05
N THR A 15 10.70 29.32 14.59
CA THR A 15 10.47 30.39 13.63
C THR A 15 9.80 29.80 12.38
N ARG A 16 8.89 30.55 11.77
CA ARG A 16 8.14 30.12 10.56
C ARG A 16 9.07 29.55 9.47
N ALA A 17 10.28 30.08 9.35
CA ALA A 17 11.32 29.61 8.45
C ALA A 17 11.88 28.21 8.85
N ARG A 18 12.05 27.94 10.14
CA ARG A 18 12.49 26.63 10.65
C ARG A 18 11.43 25.57 10.39
N ARG A 19 10.15 25.87 10.62
CA ARG A 19 9.04 24.94 10.31
C ARG A 19 8.97 24.60 8.83
N ALA A 20 9.21 25.57 7.94
CA ALA A 20 9.23 25.33 6.51
C ALA A 20 10.43 24.45 6.10
N LEU A 21 11.61 24.67 6.71
CA LEU A 21 12.79 23.84 6.47
C LEU A 21 12.62 22.43 7.02
N ASP A 22 12.01 22.27 8.17
CA ASP A 22 11.74 20.96 8.78
C ASP A 22 10.72 20.15 7.94
N VAL A 23 9.70 20.81 7.41
CA VAL A 23 8.72 20.18 6.51
C VAL A 23 9.36 19.79 5.19
N LEU A 24 10.22 20.63 4.61
CA LEU A 24 10.95 20.33 3.39
C LEU A 24 11.98 19.21 3.60
N ALA A 25 12.71 19.23 4.72
CA ALA A 25 13.65 18.17 5.06
C ALA A 25 12.93 16.83 5.31
N PHE A 26 11.80 16.85 6.01
CA PHE A 26 10.98 15.68 6.24
C PHE A 26 10.41 15.14 4.94
N GLY A 27 9.91 16.00 4.07
CA GLY A 27 9.43 15.64 2.73
C GLY A 27 10.52 15.00 1.88
N ALA A 28 11.72 15.57 1.86
CA ALA A 28 12.87 15.03 1.14
C ALA A 28 13.32 13.66 1.70
N ILE A 29 13.34 13.49 3.02
CA ILE A 29 13.66 12.22 3.66
C ILE A 29 12.58 11.18 3.35
N PHE A 30 11.31 11.56 3.41
CA PHE A 30 10.19 10.70 3.09
C PHE A 30 10.24 10.25 1.62
N ASP A 31 10.50 11.16 0.69
CA ASP A 31 10.68 10.84 -0.73
C ASP A 31 11.89 9.92 -0.98
N ALA A 32 12.98 10.13 -0.29
CA ALA A 32 14.18 9.29 -0.39
C ALA A 32 13.91 7.88 0.16
N VAL A 33 13.19 7.75 1.28
CA VAL A 33 12.79 6.47 1.87
C VAL A 33 11.79 5.76 0.96
N SER A 34 10.84 6.48 0.38
CA SER A 34 9.85 5.92 -0.54
C SER A 34 10.49 5.41 -1.85
N ARG A 35 11.55 6.08 -2.34
CA ARG A 35 12.28 5.66 -3.53
C ARG A 35 13.25 4.51 -3.30
N SER A 36 13.69 4.30 -2.06
CA SER A 36 14.71 3.30 -1.76
C SER A 36 14.16 1.91 -1.45
N SER A 37 12.84 1.75 -1.35
CA SER A 37 12.21 0.50 -0.95
C SER A 37 10.97 0.21 -1.78
N ALA A 38 11.11 -0.64 -2.80
CA ALA A 38 9.98 -1.18 -3.56
C ALA A 38 8.95 -1.89 -2.67
N SER A 39 9.39 -2.42 -1.53
CA SER A 39 8.53 -3.07 -0.53
C SER A 39 7.52 -2.13 0.11
N VAL A 40 7.92 -0.88 0.41
CA VAL A 40 7.00 0.13 0.96
C VAL A 40 5.92 0.48 -0.04
N ASP A 41 6.27 0.54 -1.32
CA ASP A 41 5.35 0.91 -2.39
C ASP A 41 4.28 -0.16 -2.64
N VAL A 42 4.63 -1.44 -2.65
CA VAL A 42 3.67 -2.53 -2.84
C VAL A 42 2.69 -2.63 -1.65
N PHE A 43 3.13 -2.45 -0.44
CA PHE A 43 2.26 -2.43 0.74
C PHE A 43 1.31 -1.25 0.72
N HIS A 44 1.79 -0.08 0.34
CA HIS A 44 0.95 1.10 0.14
C HIS A 44 -0.12 0.85 -0.93
N ALA A 45 0.25 0.27 -2.06
CA ALA A 45 -0.68 0.00 -3.15
C ALA A 45 -1.82 -0.92 -2.74
N ILE A 46 -1.53 -1.98 -2.01
CA ILE A 46 -2.55 -2.95 -1.58
C ILE A 46 -3.29 -2.55 -0.29
N ALA A 47 -2.91 -1.45 0.34
CA ALA A 47 -3.61 -0.94 1.52
C ALA A 47 -5.03 -0.46 1.20
N ASP A 48 -5.28 -0.04 -0.02
CA ASP A 48 -6.59 0.44 -0.48
C ASP A 48 -7.48 -0.71 -0.96
N THR A 49 -8.71 -0.76 -0.46
CA THR A 49 -9.69 -1.81 -0.79
C THR A 49 -10.07 -1.81 -2.27
N ASN A 50 -10.22 -0.63 -2.86
CA ASN A 50 -10.58 -0.51 -4.28
C ASN A 50 -9.45 -1.03 -5.18
N ARG A 51 -8.20 -0.73 -4.83
CA ARG A 51 -7.05 -1.24 -5.59
C ARG A 51 -6.95 -2.77 -5.49
N ARG A 52 -7.18 -3.36 -4.32
CA ARG A 52 -7.25 -4.83 -4.20
C ARG A 52 -8.36 -5.42 -5.04
N ALA A 53 -9.55 -4.82 -5.04
CA ALA A 53 -10.67 -5.27 -5.87
C ALA A 53 -10.35 -5.22 -7.37
N MET A 54 -9.62 -4.20 -7.82
CA MET A 54 -9.16 -4.10 -9.20
C MET A 54 -8.14 -5.20 -9.56
N LEU A 55 -7.21 -5.50 -8.65
CA LEU A 55 -6.27 -6.61 -8.84
C LEU A 55 -6.99 -7.95 -8.92
N ASP A 56 -7.97 -8.19 -8.06
CA ASP A 56 -8.80 -9.41 -8.08
C ASP A 56 -9.57 -9.55 -9.40
N PHE A 57 -10.12 -8.44 -9.90
CA PHE A 57 -10.79 -8.42 -11.19
C PHE A 57 -9.83 -8.75 -12.34
N LEU A 58 -8.65 -8.13 -12.37
CA LEU A 58 -7.63 -8.35 -13.39
C LEU A 58 -6.96 -9.73 -13.28
N ALA A 59 -7.05 -10.39 -12.12
CA ALA A 59 -6.59 -11.77 -11.97
C ALA A 59 -7.38 -12.76 -12.83
N ARG A 60 -8.59 -12.39 -13.23
CA ARG A 60 -9.44 -13.19 -14.13
C ARG A 60 -9.06 -13.04 -15.61
N GLY A 61 -8.40 -11.96 -15.96
CA GLY A 61 -7.98 -11.66 -17.33
C GLY A 61 -7.78 -10.18 -17.58
N GLU A 62 -7.16 -9.88 -18.68
CA GLU A 62 -6.94 -8.53 -19.18
C GLU A 62 -8.27 -7.81 -19.43
N ALA A 63 -8.36 -6.53 -19.12
CA ALA A 63 -9.58 -5.76 -19.25
C ALA A 63 -9.30 -4.28 -19.59
N PRO A 64 -10.21 -3.62 -20.32
CA PRO A 64 -10.16 -2.19 -20.56
C PRO A 64 -10.61 -1.41 -19.29
N VAL A 65 -10.26 -0.12 -19.23
CA VAL A 65 -10.65 0.77 -18.11
C VAL A 65 -12.16 0.79 -17.92
N SER A 66 -12.94 0.78 -19.00
CA SER A 66 -14.42 0.79 -18.96
C SER A 66 -14.99 -0.40 -18.16
N ALA A 67 -14.40 -1.57 -18.29
CA ALA A 67 -14.81 -2.75 -17.51
C ALA A 67 -14.49 -2.60 -16.03
N LEU A 68 -13.35 -2.00 -15.71
CA LEU A 68 -12.97 -1.71 -14.32
C LEU A 68 -13.88 -0.66 -13.68
N VAL A 69 -14.25 0.38 -14.43
CA VAL A 69 -15.20 1.41 -13.98
C VAL A 69 -16.56 0.78 -13.66
N GLU A 70 -17.08 -0.04 -14.54
CA GLU A 70 -18.35 -0.74 -14.35
C GLU A 70 -18.30 -1.69 -13.14
N HIS A 71 -17.25 -2.46 -13.01
CA HIS A 71 -17.09 -3.40 -11.90
C HIS A 71 -16.92 -2.69 -10.54
N ALA A 72 -16.13 -1.64 -10.50
CA ALA A 72 -15.82 -0.93 -9.26
C ALA A 72 -16.94 -0.01 -8.77
N GLY A 73 -17.84 0.42 -9.66
CA GLY A 73 -18.87 1.41 -9.33
C GLY A 73 -18.28 2.78 -8.97
N LEU A 74 -17.09 3.09 -9.42
CA LEU A 74 -16.39 4.35 -9.21
C LEU A 74 -16.39 5.20 -10.48
N SER A 75 -16.05 6.49 -10.34
CA SER A 75 -15.85 7.36 -11.50
C SER A 75 -14.64 6.91 -12.33
N TYR A 76 -14.64 7.26 -13.61
CA TYR A 76 -13.49 7.04 -14.50
C TYR A 76 -12.22 7.67 -13.94
N SER A 77 -12.30 8.88 -13.40
CA SER A 77 -11.18 9.60 -12.79
C SER A 77 -10.61 8.84 -11.59
N ALA A 78 -11.46 8.33 -10.70
CA ALA A 78 -11.03 7.56 -9.54
C ALA A 78 -10.34 6.25 -9.94
N VAL A 79 -10.92 5.52 -10.89
CA VAL A 79 -10.31 4.27 -11.42
C VAL A 79 -8.96 4.56 -12.07
N SER A 80 -8.86 5.64 -12.85
CA SER A 80 -7.59 6.03 -13.48
C SER A 80 -6.50 6.37 -12.46
N GLN A 81 -6.85 7.03 -11.36
CA GLN A 81 -5.91 7.33 -10.28
C GLN A 81 -5.43 6.06 -9.57
N HIS A 82 -6.33 5.12 -9.29
CA HIS A 82 -5.96 3.83 -8.71
C HIS A 82 -5.07 3.00 -9.64
N LEU A 83 -5.39 2.97 -10.93
CA LEU A 83 -4.57 2.29 -11.94
C LEU A 83 -3.20 2.92 -12.08
N ALA A 84 -3.08 4.25 -11.98
CA ALA A 84 -1.79 4.94 -12.01
C ALA A 84 -0.87 4.49 -10.87
N VAL A 85 -1.40 4.36 -9.66
CA VAL A 85 -0.65 3.82 -8.50
C VAL A 85 -0.20 2.39 -8.75
N LEU A 86 -1.08 1.54 -9.25
CA LEU A 86 -0.77 0.13 -9.53
C LEU A 86 0.24 -0.03 -10.68
N LEU A 87 0.18 0.82 -11.70
CA LEU A 87 1.15 0.87 -12.80
C LEU A 87 2.54 1.29 -12.33
N ASP A 88 2.61 2.30 -11.49
CA ASP A 88 3.86 2.85 -10.97
C ASP A 88 4.67 1.79 -10.20
N ILE A 89 3.97 0.92 -9.49
CA ILE A 89 4.56 -0.15 -8.67
C ILE A 89 4.82 -1.42 -9.49
N GLY A 90 4.23 -1.52 -10.69
CA GLY A 90 4.36 -2.69 -11.53
C GLY A 90 3.41 -3.83 -11.20
N LEU A 91 2.35 -3.58 -10.42
CA LEU A 91 1.29 -4.56 -10.12
C LEU A 91 0.33 -4.77 -11.28
N VAL A 92 0.23 -3.78 -12.15
CA VAL A 92 -0.49 -3.89 -13.43
C VAL A 92 0.41 -3.42 -14.56
N ARG A 93 0.14 -3.96 -15.74
CA ARG A 93 0.74 -3.53 -16.99
C ARG A 93 -0.35 -3.10 -17.94
N ARG A 94 -0.04 -2.20 -18.86
CA ARG A 94 -0.98 -1.76 -19.88
C ARG A 94 -0.40 -1.95 -21.27
N ARG A 95 -1.27 -2.20 -22.23
CA ARG A 95 -0.95 -2.17 -23.64
C ARG A 95 -2.05 -1.48 -24.43
N GLN A 96 -1.68 -0.96 -25.58
CA GLN A 96 -2.63 -0.39 -26.53
C GLN A 96 -3.16 -1.50 -27.45
N ASP A 97 -4.47 -1.58 -27.58
CA ASP A 97 -5.14 -2.46 -28.53
C ASP A 97 -6.18 -1.63 -29.32
N GLY A 98 -5.79 -1.22 -30.52
CA GLY A 98 -6.57 -0.29 -31.31
C GLY A 98 -6.77 1.04 -30.58
N ARG A 99 -8.01 1.41 -30.26
CA ARG A 99 -8.37 2.61 -29.51
C ARG A 99 -8.47 2.39 -28.00
N GLN A 100 -8.36 1.13 -27.56
CA GLN A 100 -8.50 0.76 -26.15
C GLN A 100 -7.14 0.59 -25.49
N ARG A 101 -7.06 0.97 -24.22
CA ARG A 101 -5.98 0.56 -23.32
C ARG A 101 -6.44 -0.60 -22.49
N LEU A 102 -5.70 -1.70 -22.58
CA LEU A 102 -5.95 -2.92 -21.83
C LEU A 102 -4.97 -3.02 -20.67
N TYR A 103 -5.49 -3.37 -19.51
CA TYR A 103 -4.73 -3.57 -18.28
C TYR A 103 -4.72 -5.04 -17.90
N ARG A 104 -3.58 -5.51 -17.44
CA ARG A 104 -3.40 -6.86 -16.95
C ARG A 104 -2.67 -6.89 -15.63
N LEU A 105 -2.94 -7.88 -14.79
CA LEU A 105 -2.22 -8.11 -13.55
C LEU A 105 -0.78 -8.57 -13.84
N ASP A 106 0.17 -8.00 -13.11
CA ASP A 106 1.50 -8.56 -12.93
C ASP A 106 1.69 -8.86 -11.43
N PRO A 107 1.61 -10.13 -11.01
CA PRO A 107 1.62 -10.47 -9.58
C PRO A 107 3.02 -10.46 -8.95
N LYS A 108 4.09 -10.25 -9.72
CA LYS A 108 5.46 -10.33 -9.21
C LYS A 108 5.73 -9.47 -7.97
N PRO A 109 5.29 -8.20 -7.89
CA PRO A 109 5.52 -7.40 -6.69
C PRO A 109 4.83 -7.92 -5.44
N LEU A 110 3.78 -8.74 -5.57
CA LEU A 110 3.08 -9.36 -4.44
C LEU A 110 3.92 -10.41 -3.72
N ARG A 111 5.00 -10.86 -4.32
CA ARG A 111 5.94 -11.79 -3.68
C ARG A 111 6.47 -11.25 -2.37
N GLU A 112 6.81 -9.98 -2.28
CA GLU A 112 7.28 -9.35 -1.04
C GLU A 112 6.23 -9.38 0.06
N VAL A 113 4.96 -9.16 -0.29
CA VAL A 113 3.84 -9.24 0.63
C VAL A 113 3.69 -10.67 1.17
N HIS A 114 3.77 -11.64 0.29
CA HIS A 114 3.72 -13.06 0.65
C HIS A 114 4.89 -13.44 1.57
N GLU A 115 6.11 -13.04 1.24
CA GLU A 115 7.30 -13.30 2.05
C GLU A 115 7.17 -12.70 3.44
N TRP A 116 6.71 -11.46 3.54
CA TRP A 116 6.48 -10.81 4.82
C TRP A 116 5.39 -11.53 5.63
N ALA A 117 4.25 -11.82 5.03
CA ALA A 117 3.13 -12.49 5.70
C ALA A 117 3.48 -13.91 6.15
N SER A 118 4.34 -14.61 5.41
CA SER A 118 4.73 -15.99 5.73
C SER A 118 5.49 -16.10 7.07
N HIS A 119 6.16 -15.04 7.52
CA HIS A 119 6.77 -15.01 8.86
C HIS A 119 5.76 -15.20 10.00
N TYR A 120 4.51 -14.84 9.76
CA TYR A 120 3.42 -14.92 10.73
C TYR A 120 2.56 -16.17 10.58
N GLU A 121 2.80 -16.99 9.58
CA GLU A 121 2.01 -18.19 9.26
C GLU A 121 1.95 -19.17 10.44
N LYS A 122 3.05 -19.30 11.18
CA LYS A 122 3.14 -20.14 12.40
C LYS A 122 2.07 -19.80 13.46
N PHE A 123 1.60 -18.56 13.49
CA PHE A 123 0.61 -18.12 14.49
C PHE A 123 -0.81 -18.61 14.20
N TRP A 124 -1.15 -18.90 12.96
CA TRP A 124 -2.49 -19.40 12.61
C TRP A 124 -2.51 -20.82 12.11
N ARG A 125 -1.42 -21.40 11.62
CA ARG A 125 -1.38 -22.82 11.27
C ARG A 125 -1.81 -23.72 12.39
N GLY A 126 -1.31 -23.53 13.60
CA GLY A 126 -1.69 -24.32 14.76
C GLY A 126 -3.16 -24.16 15.16
N ARG A 127 -3.77 -23.02 14.89
CA ARG A 127 -5.20 -22.79 15.14
C ARG A 127 -6.08 -23.49 14.11
N LEU A 128 -5.68 -23.46 12.85
CA LEU A 128 -6.37 -24.18 11.76
C LEU A 128 -6.30 -25.69 11.94
N GLN A 129 -5.17 -26.22 12.37
CA GLN A 129 -5.01 -27.66 12.67
C GLN A 129 -5.89 -28.09 13.84
N ARG A 130 -5.98 -27.28 14.90
CA ARG A 130 -6.88 -27.55 16.04
C ARG A 130 -8.34 -27.50 15.63
N LEU A 131 -8.74 -26.54 14.82
CA LEU A 131 -10.10 -26.45 14.30
C LEU A 131 -10.44 -27.68 13.45
N ARG A 132 -9.54 -28.10 12.58
CA ARG A 132 -9.72 -29.30 11.75
C ARG A 132 -9.86 -30.57 12.59
N ALA A 133 -9.02 -30.72 13.61
CA ALA A 133 -9.10 -31.86 14.53
C ALA A 133 -10.47 -31.94 15.24
N VAL A 134 -11.01 -30.80 15.69
CA VAL A 134 -12.33 -30.75 16.32
C VAL A 134 -13.43 -31.13 15.32
N LEU A 135 -13.36 -30.68 14.09
CA LEU A 135 -14.34 -31.02 13.05
C LEU A 135 -14.27 -32.50 12.63
N ASP A 136 -13.07 -33.08 12.63
CA ASP A 136 -12.86 -34.49 12.30
C ASP A 136 -13.35 -35.41 13.47
N GLU A 137 -13.34 -34.92 14.72
CA GLU A 137 -13.86 -35.66 15.88
C GLU A 137 -15.41 -35.65 15.94
N GLU A 138 -16.09 -34.68 15.35
CA GLU A 138 -17.54 -34.58 15.27
C GLU A 138 -18.17 -35.36 14.12
N THR A 139 -17.37 -35.95 13.25
CA THR A 139 -17.84 -36.76 12.12
C THR A 139 -17.63 -38.24 12.38
#